data_a3379fb988f86951c0fd3c529e6b0e8c
#
_entry.id   a3379fb988f86951c0fd3c529e6b0e8c
#
_cell.length_a   1.000
_cell.length_b   1.000
_cell.length_c   1.000
_cell.angle_alpha   90.00
_cell.angle_beta   90.00
_cell.angle_gamma   90.00
#
_symmetry.space_group_name_H-M   'P 1'
#
loop_
_entity.id
_entity.type
_entity.pdbx_description
1 polymer ?
#
loop_
_entity_poly.entity_id
_entity_poly.type
_entity_poly.pdbx_seq_one_letter_code
_entity_poly.pdbx_strand_id
1 'polypeptide(L)'
;MNRYFLDDQKAPLKKLIWQIFFVFFFVYEVQPFGVPDMLTSRKIVFYIAGFTFITRFLKRFNSKTFDDVNFKRTSKKLISIGFVVFLWQTLITLLHSGTGSGQPMWGKTLLFLLLTSFFCTFSYFFFNNIKQFLLAMFYATVIQSVICIADFFSFEVKVFLYNHFMVDANFGYLSSSRAYGLGAAESLLAINLFLGLVPTAILIIGCSKNVFYIFGYIAILFAALLVGSTGFILGILLLILTIGLVFIYGSFYQKSSLAIIGTVGFFILFSLAAVFFSDIEEFGNFHKILAFQEVGIENQNTVHTLREQAVAPICLHTLLGTSYYRGTVDGLTTMSDTGYLQSYFGNGLILTLVFYFYLYRLMFINVRYIKNRVICILLGFLFLSIVFAEGKEPYIYHYGNTFVFFLACFLSNKPHKQLIK
;
A
#
# COMPACT_ATOMS: atom_id res chain seq x y z
N MET A 1 -17.09 -20.69 -15.77
CA MET A 1 -16.70 -19.71 -14.73
C MET A 1 -17.78 -18.64 -14.70
N ASN A 2 -18.38 -18.36 -13.53
CA ASN A 2 -19.43 -17.36 -13.44
C ASN A 2 -18.84 -16.00 -13.83
N ARG A 3 -19.37 -15.33 -14.87
CA ARG A 3 -18.79 -14.10 -15.44
C ARG A 3 -18.76 -12.94 -14.41
N TYR A 4 -19.69 -12.96 -13.46
CA TYR A 4 -19.84 -11.92 -12.44
C TYR A 4 -19.66 -12.51 -11.04
N PHE A 5 -18.46 -12.96 -10.75
CA PHE A 5 -18.13 -13.73 -9.55
C PHE A 5 -18.28 -12.96 -8.23
N LEU A 6 -18.51 -11.66 -8.28
CA LEU A 6 -18.74 -10.82 -7.10
C LEU A 6 -20.22 -10.48 -6.88
N ASP A 7 -21.11 -10.62 -7.86
CA ASP A 7 -22.51 -10.17 -7.73
C ASP A 7 -23.28 -10.93 -6.66
N ASP A 8 -22.99 -12.22 -6.47
CA ASP A 8 -23.65 -13.07 -5.48
C ASP A 8 -23.22 -12.75 -4.03
N GLN A 9 -22.22 -11.91 -3.85
CA GLN A 9 -21.69 -11.58 -2.52
C GLN A 9 -22.40 -10.36 -1.93
N LYS A 10 -23.04 -10.54 -0.77
CA LYS A 10 -23.77 -9.46 -0.08
C LYS A 10 -22.81 -8.55 0.71
N ALA A 11 -23.03 -7.26 0.60
CA ALA A 11 -22.35 -6.22 1.38
C ALA A 11 -23.40 -5.30 2.05
N PRO A 12 -23.84 -5.60 3.27
CA PRO A 12 -24.85 -4.79 3.97
C PRO A 12 -24.33 -3.38 4.23
N LEU A 13 -25.12 -2.36 3.84
CA LEU A 13 -24.69 -0.96 3.80
C LEU A 13 -24.14 -0.43 5.15
N LYS A 14 -24.88 -0.65 6.24
CA LYS A 14 -24.47 -0.19 7.57
C LYS A 14 -23.08 -0.73 7.98
N LYS A 15 -22.81 -1.99 7.69
CA LYS A 15 -21.52 -2.60 8.00
C LYS A 15 -20.43 -2.08 7.07
N LEU A 16 -20.78 -1.84 5.80
CA LEU A 16 -19.84 -1.33 4.80
C LEU A 16 -19.31 0.07 5.17
N ILE A 17 -20.17 0.95 5.69
CA ILE A 17 -19.74 2.30 6.13
C ILE A 17 -18.64 2.18 7.20
N TRP A 18 -18.82 1.36 8.23
CA TRP A 18 -17.79 1.14 9.25
C TRP A 18 -16.51 0.51 8.67
N GLN A 19 -16.66 -0.35 7.68
CA GLN A 19 -15.52 -0.96 6.98
C GLN A 19 -14.74 0.08 6.16
N ILE A 20 -15.43 1.03 5.53
CA ILE A 20 -14.81 2.16 4.80
C ILE A 20 -14.01 3.03 5.76
N PHE A 21 -14.60 3.46 6.88
CA PHE A 21 -13.89 4.25 7.89
C PHE A 21 -12.67 3.52 8.45
N PHE A 22 -12.83 2.23 8.78
CA PHE A 22 -11.72 1.41 9.26
C PHE A 22 -10.56 1.38 8.27
N VAL A 23 -10.86 1.10 6.99
CA VAL A 23 -9.84 1.05 5.95
C VAL A 23 -9.22 2.43 5.72
N PHE A 24 -10.03 3.47 5.64
CA PHE A 24 -9.59 4.83 5.41
C PHE A 24 -8.58 5.28 6.49
N PHE A 25 -8.96 5.20 7.75
CA PHE A 25 -8.12 5.63 8.85
C PHE A 25 -6.88 4.74 9.07
N PHE A 26 -6.97 3.48 8.64
CA PHE A 26 -5.80 2.60 8.70
C PHE A 26 -4.80 2.86 7.57
N VAL A 27 -5.27 2.98 6.33
CA VAL A 27 -4.40 3.12 5.15
C VAL A 27 -3.82 4.52 5.05
N TYR A 28 -4.64 5.56 5.28
CA TYR A 28 -4.27 6.95 5.04
C TYR A 28 -3.79 7.72 6.29
N GLU A 29 -3.74 7.11 7.44
CA GLU A 29 -3.17 7.63 8.69
C GLU A 29 -3.36 9.15 8.92
N VAL A 30 -4.56 9.52 9.27
CA VAL A 30 -4.90 10.93 9.54
C VAL A 30 -4.42 11.33 10.94
N GLN A 31 -3.65 12.43 11.03
CA GLN A 31 -3.19 12.99 12.29
C GLN A 31 -3.61 14.47 12.37
N PRO A 32 -4.58 14.84 13.22
CA PRO A 32 -4.89 16.22 13.49
C PRO A 32 -3.70 16.96 14.13
N PHE A 33 -3.56 18.26 13.86
CA PHE A 33 -2.49 19.07 14.42
C PHE A 33 -2.57 19.08 15.97
N GLY A 34 -1.44 18.99 16.64
CA GLY A 34 -1.36 18.94 18.10
C GLY A 34 -1.71 17.59 18.73
N VAL A 35 -2.13 16.60 17.95
CA VAL A 35 -2.36 15.25 18.47
C VAL A 35 -1.03 14.49 18.52
N PRO A 36 -0.67 13.87 19.65
CA PRO A 36 0.55 13.10 19.78
C PRO A 36 0.62 11.95 18.75
N ASP A 37 1.83 11.62 18.27
CA ASP A 37 2.06 10.53 17.32
C ASP A 37 1.47 9.19 17.74
N MET A 38 1.31 8.96 19.04
CA MET A 38 0.69 7.74 19.55
C MET A 38 -0.83 7.65 19.31
N LEU A 39 -1.47 8.76 18.96
CA LEU A 39 -2.92 8.87 18.78
C LEU A 39 -3.30 9.17 17.32
N THR A 40 -2.45 8.84 16.35
CA THR A 40 -2.84 8.89 14.94
C THR A 40 -4.03 7.97 14.68
N SER A 41 -4.82 8.28 13.66
CA SER A 41 -5.99 7.47 13.31
C SER A 41 -5.65 5.98 13.13
N ARG A 42 -4.52 5.67 12.51
CA ARG A 42 -4.02 4.30 12.34
C ARG A 42 -3.78 3.62 13.68
N LYS A 43 -3.14 4.30 14.62
CA LYS A 43 -2.83 3.75 15.94
C LYS A 43 -4.09 3.57 16.78
N ILE A 44 -5.06 4.52 16.71
CA ILE A 44 -6.36 4.35 17.36
C ILE A 44 -7.10 3.13 16.82
N VAL A 45 -7.17 2.99 15.49
CA VAL A 45 -7.76 1.81 14.85
C VAL A 45 -7.03 0.53 15.29
N PHE A 46 -5.71 0.59 15.43
CA PHE A 46 -4.90 -0.51 15.97
C PHE A 46 -5.29 -0.89 17.41
N TYR A 47 -5.40 0.08 18.31
CA TYR A 47 -5.77 -0.19 19.69
C TYR A 47 -7.17 -0.81 19.79
N ILE A 48 -8.14 -0.30 19.03
CA ILE A 48 -9.51 -0.87 18.96
C ILE A 48 -9.47 -2.31 18.42
N ALA A 49 -8.72 -2.53 17.35
CA ALA A 49 -8.58 -3.87 16.75
C ALA A 49 -7.88 -4.84 17.70
N GLY A 50 -6.79 -4.41 18.34
CA GLY A 50 -6.03 -5.20 19.31
C GLY A 50 -6.88 -5.57 20.52
N PHE A 51 -7.60 -4.62 21.10
CA PHE A 51 -8.52 -4.86 22.22
C PHE A 51 -9.63 -5.86 21.84
N THR A 52 -10.23 -5.64 20.66
CA THR A 52 -11.27 -6.56 20.16
C THR A 52 -10.72 -7.96 19.87
N PHE A 53 -9.48 -8.03 19.37
CA PHE A 53 -8.79 -9.30 19.15
C PHE A 53 -8.54 -10.03 20.47
N ILE A 54 -7.94 -9.37 21.45
CA ILE A 54 -7.64 -9.97 22.76
C ILE A 54 -8.93 -10.46 23.43
N THR A 55 -9.97 -9.64 23.49
CA THR A 55 -11.24 -10.02 24.14
C THR A 55 -11.91 -11.21 23.45
N ARG A 56 -11.86 -11.30 22.12
CA ARG A 56 -12.39 -12.44 21.36
C ARG A 56 -11.50 -13.65 21.45
N PHE A 57 -10.19 -13.47 21.46
CA PHE A 57 -9.22 -14.55 21.59
C PHE A 57 -9.37 -15.23 22.94
N LEU A 58 -9.45 -14.48 24.03
CA LEU A 58 -9.66 -15.00 25.37
C LEU A 58 -10.99 -15.75 25.52
N LYS A 59 -12.07 -15.23 24.88
CA LYS A 59 -13.37 -15.91 24.85
C LYS A 59 -13.40 -17.20 23.99
N ARG A 60 -12.50 -17.32 23.00
CA ARG A 60 -12.48 -18.41 22.01
C ARG A 60 -11.40 -19.46 22.24
N PHE A 61 -10.54 -19.31 23.22
CA PHE A 61 -9.57 -20.37 23.57
C PHE A 61 -10.29 -21.72 23.85
N ASN A 62 -11.57 -21.66 24.20
CA ASN A 62 -12.45 -22.81 24.43
C ASN A 62 -13.26 -23.30 23.22
N SER A 63 -13.17 -22.66 22.05
CA SER A 63 -13.97 -23.09 20.88
C SER A 63 -13.12 -23.51 19.69
N LYS A 64 -13.32 -24.73 19.22
CA LYS A 64 -12.65 -25.40 18.09
C LYS A 64 -12.89 -24.79 16.69
N THR A 65 -13.31 -23.52 16.56
CA THR A 65 -13.85 -22.94 15.33
C THR A 65 -12.85 -22.11 14.48
N PHE A 66 -11.58 -22.49 14.48
CA PHE A 66 -10.60 -21.93 13.55
C PHE A 66 -10.34 -22.93 12.42
N ASP A 67 -11.29 -23.07 11.49
CA ASP A 67 -11.25 -24.08 10.43
C ASP A 67 -10.38 -23.71 9.21
N ASP A 68 -9.79 -22.51 9.16
CA ASP A 68 -8.92 -22.13 8.05
C ASP A 68 -7.45 -22.45 8.37
N VAL A 69 -7.05 -23.66 7.99
CA VAL A 69 -5.68 -24.18 8.18
C VAL A 69 -4.65 -23.31 7.47
N ASN A 70 -4.96 -22.76 6.28
CA ASN A 70 -4.03 -21.97 5.48
C ASN A 70 -3.76 -20.60 6.11
N PHE A 71 -4.81 -19.92 6.57
CA PHE A 71 -4.68 -18.65 7.28
C PHE A 71 -3.82 -18.82 8.54
N LYS A 72 -4.16 -19.79 9.37
CA LYS A 72 -3.45 -20.10 10.62
C LYS A 72 -1.98 -20.44 10.38
N ARG A 73 -1.69 -21.25 9.37
CA ARG A 73 -0.32 -21.66 9.00
C ARG A 73 0.50 -20.47 8.50
N THR A 74 -0.06 -19.61 7.64
CA THR A 74 0.63 -18.45 7.08
C THR A 74 0.87 -17.38 8.14
N SER A 75 -0.14 -17.08 8.97
CA SER A 75 0.00 -16.12 10.07
C SER A 75 1.05 -16.59 11.08
N LYS A 76 1.07 -17.88 11.44
CA LYS A 76 2.10 -18.45 12.33
C LYS A 76 3.50 -18.29 11.74
N LYS A 77 3.69 -18.57 10.45
CA LYS A 77 4.97 -18.42 9.77
C LYS A 77 5.42 -16.96 9.72
N LEU A 78 4.52 -16.03 9.39
CA LEU A 78 4.81 -14.60 9.35
C LEU A 78 5.26 -14.10 10.73
N ILE A 79 4.53 -14.44 11.78
CA ILE A 79 4.87 -14.09 13.17
C ILE A 79 6.23 -14.69 13.55
N SER A 80 6.47 -15.97 13.23
CA SER A 80 7.75 -16.62 13.59
C SER A 80 8.96 -15.98 12.93
N ILE A 81 8.87 -15.69 11.62
CA ILE A 81 9.96 -15.05 10.86
C ILE A 81 10.24 -13.66 11.42
N GLY A 82 9.20 -12.87 11.58
CA GLY A 82 9.37 -11.53 12.07
C GLY A 82 9.84 -11.50 13.54
N PHE A 83 9.46 -12.46 14.38
CA PHE A 83 9.97 -12.58 15.74
C PHE A 83 11.47 -12.88 15.75
N VAL A 84 11.95 -13.75 14.85
CA VAL A 84 13.38 -14.01 14.68
C VAL A 84 14.12 -12.74 14.27
N VAL A 85 13.58 -12.00 13.27
CA VAL A 85 14.17 -10.73 12.82
C VAL A 85 14.18 -9.70 13.96
N PHE A 86 13.08 -9.58 14.70
CA PHE A 86 12.98 -8.69 15.85
C PHE A 86 14.02 -9.02 16.95
N LEU A 87 14.15 -10.28 17.33
CA LEU A 87 15.14 -10.70 18.34
C LEU A 87 16.56 -10.38 17.87
N TRP A 88 16.87 -10.68 16.61
CA TRP A 88 18.17 -10.37 16.04
C TRP A 88 18.48 -8.88 16.07
N GLN A 89 17.56 -8.05 15.59
CA GLN A 89 17.72 -6.60 15.61
C GLN A 89 17.90 -6.05 17.03
N THR A 90 17.14 -6.57 18.00
CA THR A 90 17.27 -6.16 19.40
C THR A 90 18.65 -6.51 19.94
N LEU A 91 19.16 -7.71 19.65
CA LEU A 91 20.49 -8.14 20.06
C LEU A 91 21.57 -7.23 19.46
N ILE A 92 21.52 -6.98 18.17
CA ILE A 92 22.48 -6.11 17.48
C ILE A 92 22.40 -4.65 17.97
N THR A 93 21.18 -4.13 18.24
CA THR A 93 21.03 -2.79 18.83
C THR A 93 21.74 -2.69 20.20
N LEU A 94 21.63 -3.72 21.02
CA LEU A 94 22.31 -3.75 22.32
C LEU A 94 23.83 -3.76 22.16
N LEU A 95 24.37 -4.48 21.17
CA LEU A 95 25.80 -4.51 20.87
C LEU A 95 26.33 -3.14 20.39
N HIS A 96 25.54 -2.38 19.64
CA HIS A 96 25.90 -1.05 19.11
C HIS A 96 25.35 0.11 19.93
N SER A 97 24.85 -0.10 21.13
CA SER A 97 24.20 0.95 21.94
C SER A 97 25.08 2.17 22.27
N GLY A 98 26.42 2.02 22.21
CA GLY A 98 27.36 3.11 22.45
C GLY A 98 27.87 3.85 21.20
N THR A 99 27.69 3.28 20.01
CA THR A 99 28.28 3.79 18.76
C THR A 99 27.25 4.13 17.68
N GLY A 100 26.03 3.64 17.84
CA GLY A 100 24.96 3.85 16.86
C GLY A 100 24.20 5.14 17.08
N SER A 101 24.01 5.92 16.01
CA SER A 101 23.11 7.06 15.97
C SER A 101 22.05 6.84 14.89
N GLY A 102 20.79 7.13 15.20
CA GLY A 102 19.70 6.97 14.26
C GLY A 102 18.49 6.24 14.85
N GLN A 103 17.54 5.90 14.01
CA GLN A 103 16.33 5.17 14.44
C GLN A 103 16.57 3.66 14.46
N PRO A 104 16.36 2.98 15.58
CA PRO A 104 16.55 1.53 15.67
C PRO A 104 15.49 0.80 14.85
N MET A 105 15.93 -0.23 14.13
CA MET A 105 15.08 -0.97 13.19
C MET A 105 14.11 -1.94 13.88
N TRP A 106 14.42 -2.39 15.09
CA TRP A 106 13.59 -3.32 15.86
C TRP A 106 12.16 -2.81 16.08
N GLY A 107 12.01 -1.48 16.29
CA GLY A 107 10.70 -0.88 16.46
C GLY A 107 9.83 -0.98 15.20
N LYS A 108 10.41 -0.76 14.01
CA LYS A 108 9.70 -0.92 12.73
C LYS A 108 9.30 -2.37 12.50
N THR A 109 10.19 -3.31 12.79
CA THR A 109 9.91 -4.75 12.63
C THR A 109 8.83 -5.22 13.60
N LEU A 110 8.87 -4.76 14.85
CA LEU A 110 7.82 -5.07 15.82
C LEU A 110 6.46 -4.54 15.37
N LEU A 111 6.40 -3.28 14.91
CA LEU A 111 5.19 -2.69 14.37
C LEU A 111 4.68 -3.43 13.13
N PHE A 112 5.58 -3.76 12.20
CA PHE A 112 5.25 -4.57 11.03
C PHE A 112 4.61 -5.91 11.43
N LEU A 113 5.19 -6.61 12.39
CA LEU A 113 4.69 -7.89 12.89
C LEU A 113 3.32 -7.78 13.54
N LEU A 114 3.22 -6.85 14.49
CA LEU A 114 1.98 -6.65 15.25
C LEU A 114 0.88 -6.19 14.30
N LEU A 115 1.13 -5.16 13.50
CA LEU A 115 0.14 -4.59 12.61
C LEU A 115 -0.27 -5.60 11.54
N THR A 116 0.67 -6.23 10.85
CA THR A 116 0.31 -7.17 9.78
C THR A 116 -0.40 -8.40 10.34
N SER A 117 0.09 -8.98 11.43
CA SER A 117 -0.49 -10.22 11.99
C SER A 117 -1.82 -9.98 12.70
N PHE A 118 -1.88 -8.99 13.59
CA PHE A 118 -3.09 -8.69 14.36
C PHE A 118 -4.19 -8.14 13.49
N PHE A 119 -3.86 -7.19 12.59
CA PHE A 119 -4.85 -6.63 11.70
C PHE A 119 -5.36 -7.60 10.66
N CYS A 120 -4.50 -8.42 10.05
CA CYS A 120 -4.97 -9.48 9.16
C CYS A 120 -5.94 -10.41 9.89
N THR A 121 -5.63 -10.79 11.13
CA THR A 121 -6.49 -11.66 11.91
C THR A 121 -7.81 -10.99 12.27
N PHE A 122 -7.77 -9.75 12.79
CA PHE A 122 -8.97 -8.99 13.12
C PHE A 122 -9.83 -8.77 11.87
N SER A 123 -9.23 -8.29 10.79
CA SER A 123 -9.96 -7.93 9.57
C SER A 123 -10.51 -9.15 8.85
N TYR A 124 -9.86 -10.31 8.96
CA TYR A 124 -10.40 -11.57 8.45
C TYR A 124 -11.78 -11.91 9.07
N PHE A 125 -12.00 -11.54 10.34
CA PHE A 125 -13.31 -11.68 10.99
C PHE A 125 -14.24 -10.49 10.74
N PHE A 126 -13.69 -9.30 10.53
CA PHE A 126 -14.45 -8.08 10.28
C PHE A 126 -15.07 -8.06 8.89
N PHE A 127 -14.35 -8.57 7.88
CA PHE A 127 -14.88 -8.74 6.52
C PHE A 127 -15.43 -10.15 6.34
N ASN A 128 -16.67 -10.26 5.88
CA ASN A 128 -17.30 -11.57 5.66
C ASN A 128 -16.81 -12.22 4.36
N ASN A 129 -16.52 -11.41 3.32
CA ASN A 129 -16.09 -11.85 2.00
C ASN A 129 -15.18 -10.82 1.36
N ILE A 130 -14.57 -11.19 0.22
CA ILE A 130 -13.65 -10.36 -0.52
C ILE A 130 -14.33 -9.09 -1.06
N LYS A 131 -15.58 -9.15 -1.51
CA LYS A 131 -16.30 -7.99 -2.07
C LYS A 131 -16.43 -6.85 -1.06
N GLN A 132 -16.73 -7.16 0.21
CA GLN A 132 -16.82 -6.13 1.26
C GLN A 132 -15.50 -5.39 1.44
N PHE A 133 -14.38 -6.12 1.42
CA PHE A 133 -13.06 -5.52 1.51
C PHE A 133 -12.72 -4.68 0.27
N LEU A 134 -12.98 -5.21 -0.93
CA LEU A 134 -12.74 -4.48 -2.18
C LEU A 134 -13.55 -3.18 -2.25
N LEU A 135 -14.83 -3.22 -1.84
CA LEU A 135 -15.67 -2.02 -1.78
C LEU A 135 -15.18 -1.03 -0.73
N ALA A 136 -14.78 -1.49 0.45
CA ALA A 136 -14.24 -0.62 1.49
C ALA A 136 -12.94 0.07 1.04
N MET A 137 -12.03 -0.67 0.41
CA MET A 137 -10.81 -0.11 -0.19
C MET A 137 -11.12 0.89 -1.29
N PHE A 138 -12.03 0.55 -2.21
CA PHE A 138 -12.45 1.42 -3.31
C PHE A 138 -12.99 2.77 -2.80
N TYR A 139 -13.98 2.73 -1.90
CA TYR A 139 -14.57 3.97 -1.38
C TYR A 139 -13.58 4.79 -0.54
N ALA A 140 -12.78 4.14 0.30
CA ALA A 140 -11.74 4.81 1.07
C ALA A 140 -10.73 5.53 0.15
N THR A 141 -10.32 4.88 -0.93
CA THR A 141 -9.38 5.47 -1.90
C THR A 141 -10.02 6.57 -2.72
N VAL A 142 -11.29 6.43 -3.13
CA VAL A 142 -12.02 7.51 -3.82
C VAL A 142 -12.15 8.74 -2.94
N ILE A 143 -12.47 8.58 -1.65
CA ILE A 143 -12.52 9.71 -0.69
C ILE A 143 -11.16 10.41 -0.64
N GLN A 144 -10.08 9.67 -0.47
CA GLN A 144 -8.74 10.25 -0.45
C GLN A 144 -8.38 10.93 -1.77
N SER A 145 -8.78 10.34 -2.91
CA SER A 145 -8.54 10.91 -4.23
C SER A 145 -9.25 12.25 -4.42
N VAL A 146 -10.49 12.35 -3.96
CA VAL A 146 -11.25 13.63 -3.98
C VAL A 146 -10.55 14.68 -3.14
N ILE A 147 -10.04 14.30 -1.96
CA ILE A 147 -9.29 15.21 -1.08
C ILE A 147 -8.00 15.66 -1.77
N CYS A 148 -7.23 14.75 -2.39
CA CYS A 148 -6.01 15.10 -3.13
C CYS A 148 -6.30 16.03 -4.31
N ILE A 149 -7.37 15.79 -5.05
CA ILE A 149 -7.78 16.64 -6.17
C ILE A 149 -8.18 18.03 -5.65
N ALA A 150 -8.97 18.11 -4.58
CA ALA A 150 -9.36 19.38 -3.96
C ALA A 150 -8.15 20.14 -3.38
N ASP A 151 -7.21 19.45 -2.73
CA ASP A 151 -5.95 19.99 -2.23
C ASP A 151 -5.12 20.61 -3.37
N PHE A 152 -5.08 19.96 -4.52
CA PHE A 152 -4.31 20.44 -5.67
C PHE A 152 -4.93 21.68 -6.30
N PHE A 153 -6.26 21.69 -6.53
CA PHE A 153 -6.94 22.76 -7.27
C PHE A 153 -7.42 23.92 -6.40
N SER A 154 -7.47 23.78 -5.08
CA SER A 154 -7.93 24.84 -4.18
C SER A 154 -6.87 25.16 -3.12
N PHE A 155 -6.31 26.36 -3.24
CA PHE A 155 -5.37 26.88 -2.23
C PHE A 155 -6.00 26.96 -0.85
N GLU A 156 -7.30 27.26 -0.77
CA GLU A 156 -8.03 27.30 0.51
C GLU A 156 -8.09 25.94 1.19
N VAL A 157 -8.36 24.88 0.40
CA VAL A 157 -8.33 23.49 0.91
C VAL A 157 -6.93 23.13 1.34
N LYS A 158 -5.89 23.49 0.57
CA LYS A 158 -4.50 23.26 0.92
C LYS A 158 -4.13 23.93 2.26
N VAL A 159 -4.48 25.20 2.43
CA VAL A 159 -4.28 25.93 3.69
C VAL A 159 -5.06 25.32 4.84
N PHE A 160 -6.31 24.89 4.60
CA PHE A 160 -7.12 24.21 5.62
C PHE A 160 -6.46 22.91 6.09
N LEU A 161 -6.01 22.06 5.16
CA LEU A 161 -5.33 20.79 5.48
C LEU A 161 -4.04 21.04 6.25
N TYR A 162 -3.23 22.02 5.82
CA TYR A 162 -2.00 22.40 6.48
C TYR A 162 -2.22 22.88 7.93
N ASN A 163 -3.24 23.68 8.17
CA ASN A 163 -3.51 24.24 9.48
C ASN A 163 -4.14 23.26 10.47
N HIS A 164 -4.81 22.20 9.98
CA HIS A 164 -5.58 21.30 10.85
C HIS A 164 -5.02 19.89 10.94
N PHE A 165 -4.17 19.50 10.01
CA PHE A 165 -3.58 18.16 9.97
C PHE A 165 -2.07 18.22 9.87
N MET A 166 -1.40 17.26 10.50
CA MET A 166 0.03 17.08 10.31
C MET A 166 0.26 16.44 8.93
N VAL A 167 0.42 17.32 7.95
CA VAL A 167 0.90 16.96 6.63
C VAL A 167 2.41 17.05 6.70
N ASP A 168 3.12 16.20 5.97
CA ASP A 168 4.60 16.19 5.98
C ASP A 168 5.13 17.50 5.33
N ALA A 169 5.15 18.54 6.15
CA ALA A 169 5.29 19.94 5.75
C ALA A 169 6.75 20.41 5.63
N ASN A 170 7.73 19.48 5.66
CA ASN A 170 9.13 19.82 5.78
C ASN A 170 9.71 20.55 4.56
N PHE A 171 8.97 20.66 3.43
CA PHE A 171 9.49 21.24 2.20
C PHE A 171 8.51 22.16 1.46
N GLY A 172 7.94 23.13 2.15
CA GLY A 172 7.14 24.15 1.46
C GLY A 172 5.81 23.63 0.90
N TYR A 173 5.08 22.89 1.71
CA TYR A 173 3.76 22.33 1.36
C TYR A 173 2.84 23.32 0.64
N LEU A 174 2.77 24.57 1.12
CA LEU A 174 1.91 25.59 0.51
C LEU A 174 2.38 26.05 -0.87
N SER A 175 3.67 25.97 -1.15
CA SER A 175 4.26 26.33 -2.45
C SER A 175 4.45 25.11 -3.37
N SER A 176 4.12 23.91 -2.89
CA SER A 176 4.31 22.69 -3.66
C SER A 176 3.30 22.56 -4.80
N SER A 177 3.79 22.19 -5.98
CA SER A 177 2.99 21.80 -7.13
C SER A 177 2.40 20.39 -7.02
N ARG A 178 2.37 19.80 -5.82
CA ARG A 178 1.86 18.45 -5.55
C ARG A 178 0.67 18.47 -4.60
N ALA A 179 -0.16 17.44 -4.70
CA ALA A 179 -1.18 17.16 -3.72
C ALA A 179 -0.63 16.27 -2.61
N TYR A 180 -1.00 16.56 -1.38
CA TYR A 180 -0.63 15.76 -0.19
C TYR A 180 -1.84 15.07 0.43
N GLY A 181 -3.05 15.59 0.25
CA GLY A 181 -4.27 15.05 0.81
C GLY A 181 -4.22 14.92 2.34
N LEU A 182 -4.87 13.89 2.87
CA LEU A 182 -4.77 13.49 4.28
C LEU A 182 -3.81 12.31 4.40
N GLY A 183 -2.79 12.45 5.22
CA GLY A 183 -1.92 11.32 5.59
C GLY A 183 -0.46 11.47 5.19
N ALA A 184 0.21 10.34 5.07
CA ALA A 184 1.64 10.16 5.01
C ALA A 184 2.34 10.82 3.82
N ALA A 185 3.69 10.80 3.88
CA ALA A 185 4.62 11.32 2.88
C ALA A 185 4.25 10.99 1.41
N GLU A 186 4.61 11.88 0.51
CA GLU A 186 4.26 11.90 -0.93
C GLU A 186 4.33 10.53 -1.64
N SER A 187 5.46 9.86 -1.53
CA SER A 187 5.70 8.59 -2.21
C SER A 187 4.84 7.47 -1.64
N LEU A 188 4.64 7.45 -0.32
CA LEU A 188 3.78 6.49 0.35
C LEU A 188 2.32 6.69 -0.01
N LEU A 189 1.86 7.95 -0.10
CA LEU A 189 0.50 8.27 -0.52
C LEU A 189 0.23 7.82 -1.95
N ALA A 190 1.19 8.04 -2.87
CA ALA A 190 1.07 7.58 -4.25
C ALA A 190 0.91 6.05 -4.35
N ILE A 191 1.67 5.29 -3.54
CA ILE A 191 1.53 3.84 -3.47
C ILE A 191 0.21 3.43 -2.78
N ASN A 192 -0.23 4.14 -1.75
CA ASN A 192 -1.52 3.87 -1.12
C ASN A 192 -2.71 4.08 -2.08
N LEU A 193 -2.63 5.10 -2.96
CA LEU A 193 -3.60 5.28 -4.04
C LEU A 193 -3.54 4.11 -5.05
N PHE A 194 -2.34 3.68 -5.43
CA PHE A 194 -2.16 2.49 -6.27
C PHE A 194 -2.76 1.23 -5.62
N LEU A 195 -2.61 1.04 -4.30
CA LEU A 195 -3.25 -0.07 -3.58
C LEU A 195 -4.77 -0.08 -3.74
N GLY A 196 -5.40 1.09 -3.87
CA GLY A 196 -6.83 1.22 -4.13
C GLY A 196 -7.23 0.92 -5.58
N LEU A 197 -6.32 1.10 -6.54
CA LEU A 197 -6.57 0.77 -7.95
C LEU A 197 -6.73 -0.74 -8.17
N VAL A 198 -5.98 -1.58 -7.45
CA VAL A 198 -6.08 -3.05 -7.61
C VAL A 198 -7.47 -3.59 -7.19
N PRO A 199 -8.03 -3.27 -6.01
CA PRO A 199 -9.42 -3.57 -5.68
C PRO A 199 -10.41 -3.06 -6.71
N THR A 200 -10.20 -1.85 -7.23
CA THR A 200 -11.07 -1.24 -8.24
C THR A 200 -11.04 -2.03 -9.55
N ALA A 201 -9.86 -2.47 -10.01
CA ALA A 201 -9.71 -3.34 -11.18
C ALA A 201 -10.45 -4.67 -11.01
N ILE A 202 -10.36 -5.28 -9.81
CA ILE A 202 -11.10 -6.52 -9.50
C ILE A 202 -12.61 -6.27 -9.53
N LEU A 203 -13.10 -5.12 -9.06
CA LEU A 203 -14.52 -4.76 -9.09
C LEU A 203 -15.01 -4.51 -10.52
N ILE A 204 -14.21 -3.84 -11.38
CA ILE A 204 -14.53 -3.62 -12.79
C ILE A 204 -14.78 -4.94 -13.52
N ILE A 205 -13.95 -5.96 -13.27
CA ILE A 205 -14.05 -7.24 -13.95
C ILE A 205 -15.08 -8.15 -13.28
N GLY A 206 -15.19 -8.10 -11.96
CA GLY A 206 -15.98 -9.04 -11.16
C GLY A 206 -17.45 -8.69 -10.98
N CYS A 207 -17.86 -7.43 -11.25
CA CYS A 207 -19.23 -6.96 -11.10
C CYS A 207 -19.90 -6.71 -12.45
N SER A 208 -21.22 -6.97 -12.54
CA SER A 208 -22.02 -6.69 -13.76
C SER A 208 -22.14 -5.21 -14.05
N LYS A 209 -22.33 -4.39 -12.99
CA LYS A 209 -22.41 -2.92 -13.06
C LYS A 209 -21.05 -2.32 -12.75
N ASN A 210 -20.25 -2.06 -13.77
CA ASN A 210 -18.86 -1.63 -13.63
C ASN A 210 -18.59 -0.15 -13.89
N VAL A 211 -19.55 0.60 -14.46
CA VAL A 211 -19.42 2.01 -14.88
C VAL A 211 -18.89 2.88 -13.73
N PHE A 212 -19.49 2.78 -12.56
CA PHE A 212 -19.08 3.54 -11.38
C PHE A 212 -17.63 3.25 -10.94
N TYR A 213 -17.20 1.99 -11.05
CA TYR A 213 -15.82 1.62 -10.71
C TYR A 213 -14.81 2.11 -11.74
N ILE A 214 -15.20 2.25 -13.02
CA ILE A 214 -14.35 2.81 -14.07
C ILE A 214 -14.12 4.30 -13.80
N PHE A 215 -15.17 5.07 -13.49
CA PHE A 215 -15.02 6.48 -13.08
C PHE A 215 -14.15 6.63 -11.84
N GLY A 216 -14.37 5.79 -10.82
CA GLY A 216 -13.53 5.77 -9.62
C GLY A 216 -12.06 5.44 -9.93
N TYR A 217 -11.80 4.51 -10.86
CA TYR A 217 -10.45 4.19 -11.31
C TYR A 217 -9.76 5.42 -11.93
N ILE A 218 -10.46 6.12 -12.81
CA ILE A 218 -9.95 7.35 -13.46
C ILE A 218 -9.64 8.42 -12.42
N ALA A 219 -10.54 8.66 -11.46
CA ALA A 219 -10.34 9.64 -10.39
C ALA A 219 -9.14 9.29 -9.50
N ILE A 220 -8.98 8.02 -9.13
CA ILE A 220 -7.85 7.55 -8.33
C ILE A 220 -6.54 7.70 -9.12
N LEU A 221 -6.54 7.31 -10.39
CA LEU A 221 -5.36 7.42 -11.25
C LEU A 221 -4.92 8.88 -11.44
N PHE A 222 -5.90 9.79 -11.60
CA PHE A 222 -5.64 11.22 -11.69
C PHE A 222 -5.07 11.76 -10.37
N ALA A 223 -5.64 11.41 -9.22
CA ALA A 223 -5.07 11.77 -7.93
C ALA A 223 -3.65 11.23 -7.75
N ALA A 224 -3.37 10.00 -8.19
CA ALA A 224 -2.03 9.42 -8.14
C ALA A 224 -1.02 10.22 -8.99
N LEU A 225 -1.44 10.77 -10.14
CA LEU A 225 -0.61 11.67 -10.96
C LEU A 225 -0.25 12.95 -10.19
N LEU A 226 -1.23 13.54 -9.50
CA LEU A 226 -1.03 14.80 -8.74
C LEU A 226 -0.14 14.60 -7.49
N VAL A 227 -0.13 13.40 -6.93
CA VAL A 227 0.67 13.06 -5.73
C VAL A 227 2.08 12.62 -6.08
N GLY A 228 2.24 11.66 -7.02
CA GLY A 228 3.56 11.14 -7.32
C GLY A 228 3.62 10.15 -8.48
N SER A 229 4.72 10.21 -9.24
CA SER A 229 4.91 9.44 -10.47
C SER A 229 4.87 7.92 -10.29
N THR A 230 5.38 7.39 -9.18
CA THR A 230 5.46 5.93 -8.97
C THR A 230 4.09 5.27 -8.93
N GLY A 231 3.16 5.83 -8.15
CA GLY A 231 1.79 5.30 -8.07
C GLY A 231 1.03 5.43 -9.40
N PHE A 232 1.27 6.52 -10.13
CA PHE A 232 0.68 6.75 -11.44
C PHE A 232 1.19 5.75 -12.49
N ILE A 233 2.50 5.53 -12.59
CA ILE A 233 3.10 4.58 -13.55
C ILE A 233 2.59 3.16 -13.29
N LEU A 234 2.60 2.72 -12.02
CA LEU A 234 2.05 1.42 -11.64
C LEU A 234 0.54 1.33 -11.93
N GLY A 235 -0.19 2.44 -11.75
CA GLY A 235 -1.61 2.56 -12.10
C GLY A 235 -1.87 2.41 -13.59
N ILE A 236 -1.06 3.01 -14.46
CA ILE A 236 -1.16 2.85 -15.92
C ILE A 236 -0.86 1.39 -16.33
N LEU A 237 0.18 0.78 -15.79
CA LEU A 237 0.48 -0.62 -16.07
C LEU A 237 -0.67 -1.56 -15.64
N LEU A 238 -1.27 -1.26 -14.49
CA LEU A 238 -2.46 -1.97 -14.01
C LEU A 238 -3.68 -1.73 -14.92
N LEU A 239 -3.85 -0.50 -15.47
CA LEU A 239 -4.92 -0.19 -16.41
C LEU A 239 -4.79 -1.05 -17.68
N ILE A 240 -3.61 -1.12 -18.27
CA ILE A 240 -3.32 -1.94 -19.45
C ILE A 240 -3.66 -3.41 -19.16
N LEU A 241 -3.21 -3.94 -18.01
CA LEU A 241 -3.54 -5.29 -17.57
C LEU A 241 -5.05 -5.48 -17.39
N THR A 242 -5.74 -4.50 -16.79
CA THR A 242 -7.19 -4.54 -16.57
C THR A 242 -7.96 -4.57 -17.88
N ILE A 243 -7.56 -3.74 -18.85
CA ILE A 243 -8.13 -3.73 -20.21
C ILE A 243 -7.97 -5.13 -20.84
N GLY A 244 -6.77 -5.68 -20.84
CA GLY A 244 -6.51 -7.02 -21.36
C GLY A 244 -7.38 -8.10 -20.71
N LEU A 245 -7.51 -8.05 -19.37
CA LEU A 245 -8.36 -9.01 -18.64
C LEU A 245 -9.86 -8.82 -18.93
N VAL A 246 -10.34 -7.58 -19.10
CA VAL A 246 -11.73 -7.32 -19.54
C VAL A 246 -11.96 -7.86 -20.95
N PHE A 247 -11.01 -7.71 -21.87
CA PHE A 247 -11.13 -8.28 -23.21
C PHE A 247 -11.20 -9.82 -23.20
N ILE A 248 -10.47 -10.47 -22.30
CA ILE A 248 -10.44 -11.94 -22.19
C ILE A 248 -11.67 -12.47 -21.45
N TYR A 249 -11.99 -11.91 -20.29
CA TYR A 249 -12.98 -12.45 -19.35
C TYR A 249 -14.28 -11.65 -19.26
N GLY A 250 -14.29 -10.39 -19.72
CA GLY A 250 -15.42 -9.48 -19.62
C GLY A 250 -16.55 -9.79 -20.60
N SER A 251 -17.76 -9.37 -20.22
CA SER A 251 -18.93 -9.36 -21.11
C SER A 251 -18.82 -8.26 -22.14
N PHE A 252 -19.70 -8.30 -23.17
CA PHE A 252 -19.81 -7.25 -24.18
C PHE A 252 -20.10 -5.88 -23.52
N TYR A 253 -21.01 -5.86 -22.55
CA TYR A 253 -21.32 -4.64 -21.81
C TYR A 253 -20.09 -4.05 -21.08
N GLN A 254 -19.30 -4.87 -20.42
CA GLN A 254 -18.08 -4.43 -19.74
C GLN A 254 -17.03 -3.90 -20.73
N LYS A 255 -16.88 -4.54 -21.87
CA LYS A 255 -15.98 -4.11 -22.95
C LYS A 255 -16.41 -2.76 -23.51
N SER A 256 -17.70 -2.62 -23.84
CA SER A 256 -18.26 -1.36 -24.36
C SER A 256 -18.19 -0.23 -23.35
N SER A 257 -18.55 -0.48 -22.08
CA SER A 257 -18.42 0.51 -21.00
C SER A 257 -16.98 0.97 -20.82
N LEU A 258 -16.03 0.04 -20.81
CA LEU A 258 -14.62 0.37 -20.66
C LEU A 258 -14.10 1.17 -21.88
N ALA A 259 -14.48 0.81 -23.09
CA ALA A 259 -14.11 1.53 -24.30
C ALA A 259 -14.66 2.96 -24.29
N ILE A 260 -15.97 3.15 -24.05
CA ILE A 260 -16.60 4.46 -24.08
C ILE A 260 -16.05 5.36 -22.96
N ILE A 261 -16.11 4.86 -21.71
CA ILE A 261 -15.71 5.67 -20.54
C ILE A 261 -14.20 5.86 -20.52
N GLY A 262 -13.43 4.84 -20.91
CA GLY A 262 -11.99 4.94 -21.03
C GLY A 262 -11.59 6.00 -22.06
N THR A 263 -12.25 6.05 -23.21
CA THR A 263 -11.99 7.06 -24.25
C THR A 263 -12.40 8.46 -23.75
N VAL A 264 -13.62 8.61 -23.20
CA VAL A 264 -14.08 9.89 -22.65
C VAL A 264 -13.18 10.35 -21.49
N GLY A 265 -12.85 9.47 -20.56
CA GLY A 265 -11.94 9.77 -19.45
C GLY A 265 -10.54 10.15 -19.91
N PHE A 266 -10.02 9.48 -20.93
CA PHE A 266 -8.73 9.84 -21.54
C PHE A 266 -8.79 11.24 -22.16
N PHE A 267 -9.84 11.56 -22.93
CA PHE A 267 -9.99 12.90 -23.51
C PHE A 267 -10.14 13.98 -22.45
N ILE A 268 -10.91 13.72 -21.36
CA ILE A 268 -11.04 14.67 -20.25
C ILE A 268 -9.68 14.88 -19.58
N LEU A 269 -8.97 13.80 -19.24
CA LEU A 269 -7.64 13.89 -18.63
C LEU A 269 -6.64 14.58 -19.55
N PHE A 270 -6.67 14.29 -20.84
CA PHE A 270 -5.79 14.91 -21.82
C PHE A 270 -6.13 16.40 -22.02
N SER A 271 -7.42 16.76 -22.05
CA SER A 271 -7.84 18.16 -22.14
C SER A 271 -7.50 18.95 -20.89
N LEU A 272 -7.75 18.39 -19.71
CA LEU A 272 -7.30 18.98 -18.45
C LEU A 272 -5.79 19.13 -18.43
N ALA A 273 -5.08 18.08 -18.79
CA ALA A 273 -3.65 18.13 -18.96
C ALA A 273 -3.25 19.28 -19.91
N ALA A 274 -3.79 19.34 -21.11
CA ALA A 274 -3.44 20.36 -22.11
C ALA A 274 -3.75 21.80 -21.65
N VAL A 275 -4.87 22.02 -20.94
CA VAL A 275 -5.24 23.34 -20.38
C VAL A 275 -4.30 23.76 -19.26
N PHE A 276 -3.90 22.83 -18.40
CA PHE A 276 -2.99 23.10 -17.29
C PHE A 276 -1.52 23.08 -17.69
N PHE A 277 -1.15 22.49 -18.84
CA PHE A 277 0.22 22.39 -19.34
C PHE A 277 0.67 23.61 -20.16
N SER A 278 -0.20 24.57 -20.41
CA SER A 278 0.25 25.84 -20.96
C SER A 278 1.21 26.59 -20.02
N ASP A 279 1.17 26.27 -18.70
CA ASP A 279 2.08 26.80 -17.68
C ASP A 279 2.96 25.69 -17.08
N ILE A 280 3.79 25.09 -17.95
CA ILE A 280 4.58 23.83 -17.70
C ILE A 280 5.53 23.92 -16.51
N GLU A 281 5.99 25.12 -16.11
CA GLU A 281 6.95 25.29 -15.01
C GLU A 281 6.38 24.89 -13.64
N GLU A 282 5.09 24.89 -13.44
CA GLU A 282 4.45 24.59 -12.15
C GLU A 282 4.14 23.07 -11.92
N PHE A 283 4.16 22.24 -12.98
CA PHE A 283 3.79 20.80 -12.89
C PHE A 283 4.97 19.85 -12.71
N GLY A 284 5.68 19.96 -11.59
CA GLY A 284 6.90 19.23 -11.32
C GLY A 284 6.90 17.70 -11.52
N ASN A 285 5.76 17.01 -11.33
CA ASN A 285 5.70 15.55 -11.54
C ASN A 285 5.50 15.17 -13.01
N PHE A 286 4.75 15.95 -13.76
CA PHE A 286 4.52 15.66 -15.16
C PHE A 286 5.73 16.07 -16.00
N HIS A 287 6.38 17.16 -15.64
CA HIS A 287 7.68 17.53 -16.23
C HIS A 287 8.70 16.40 -16.06
N LYS A 288 8.72 15.71 -14.91
CA LYS A 288 9.56 14.53 -14.69
C LYS A 288 9.22 13.37 -15.61
N ILE A 289 7.94 13.16 -15.96
CA ILE A 289 7.51 12.11 -16.89
C ILE A 289 7.87 12.50 -18.34
N LEU A 290 7.67 13.76 -18.73
CA LEU A 290 8.06 14.25 -20.06
C LEU A 290 9.58 14.39 -20.22
N ALA A 291 10.28 14.85 -19.19
CA ALA A 291 11.74 14.91 -19.17
C ALA A 291 12.41 13.53 -19.33
N PHE A 292 11.66 12.45 -19.13
CA PHE A 292 12.11 11.10 -19.48
C PHE A 292 12.48 10.98 -20.96
N GLN A 293 11.80 11.71 -21.83
CA GLN A 293 12.09 11.73 -23.27
C GLN A 293 13.28 12.66 -23.63
N GLU A 294 13.42 13.79 -22.93
CA GLU A 294 14.43 14.81 -23.28
C GLU A 294 15.79 14.60 -22.64
N VAL A 295 15.82 14.14 -21.39
CA VAL A 295 17.04 14.08 -20.57
C VAL A 295 17.68 12.69 -20.56
N GLY A 296 16.96 11.67 -21.01
CA GLY A 296 17.36 10.26 -20.94
C GLY A 296 17.33 9.69 -19.53
N ILE A 297 17.26 8.36 -19.44
CA ILE A 297 17.14 7.64 -18.15
C ILE A 297 18.35 7.92 -17.24
N GLU A 298 19.52 8.13 -17.82
CA GLU A 298 20.78 8.27 -17.06
C GLU A 298 20.91 9.59 -16.31
N ASN A 299 20.26 10.63 -16.76
CA ASN A 299 20.37 11.99 -16.22
C ASN A 299 19.20 12.39 -15.31
N GLN A 300 18.31 11.44 -14.98
CA GLN A 300 17.23 11.73 -14.05
C GLN A 300 17.72 11.82 -12.61
N ASN A 301 17.23 12.81 -11.88
CA ASN A 301 17.56 13.01 -10.47
C ASN A 301 17.39 11.74 -9.63
N THR A 302 16.36 10.92 -9.89
CA THR A 302 16.15 9.66 -9.17
C THR A 302 17.24 8.63 -9.45
N VAL A 303 17.68 8.49 -10.71
CA VAL A 303 18.76 7.57 -11.10
C VAL A 303 20.10 8.08 -10.58
N HIS A 304 20.34 9.39 -10.65
CA HIS A 304 21.50 10.04 -10.08
C HIS A 304 21.57 9.83 -8.57
N THR A 305 20.46 10.11 -7.86
CA THR A 305 20.35 9.85 -6.42
C THR A 305 20.61 8.38 -6.08
N LEU A 306 20.07 7.44 -6.85
CA LEU A 306 20.31 6.00 -6.64
C LEU A 306 21.78 5.61 -6.89
N ARG A 307 22.47 6.25 -7.84
CA ARG A 307 23.90 6.03 -8.10
C ARG A 307 24.78 6.65 -7.02
N GLU A 308 24.39 7.80 -6.49
CA GLU A 308 25.13 8.50 -5.44
C GLU A 308 24.87 7.93 -4.03
N GLN A 309 23.85 7.11 -3.87
CA GLN A 309 23.61 6.44 -2.61
C GLN A 309 24.76 5.52 -2.27
N ALA A 310 25.58 5.95 -1.31
CA ALA A 310 26.69 5.16 -0.84
C ALA A 310 26.17 3.82 -0.25
N VAL A 311 26.48 2.74 -0.95
CA VAL A 311 26.25 1.40 -0.42
C VAL A 311 27.36 1.12 0.58
N ALA A 312 27.00 0.86 1.83
CA ALA A 312 27.98 0.49 2.84
C ALA A 312 28.76 -0.75 2.39
N PRO A 313 30.12 -0.77 2.53
CA PRO A 313 30.94 -1.89 2.10
C PRO A 313 30.55 -3.17 2.87
N ILE A 314 30.76 -4.31 2.25
CA ILE A 314 30.56 -5.61 2.91
C ILE A 314 31.67 -5.80 3.94
N CYS A 315 31.29 -5.73 5.22
CA CYS A 315 32.17 -5.96 6.36
C CYS A 315 31.41 -6.76 7.43
N LEU A 316 32.03 -7.06 8.55
CA LEU A 316 31.37 -7.82 9.62
C LEU A 316 30.09 -7.14 10.11
N HIS A 317 30.12 -5.81 10.25
CA HIS A 317 28.95 -5.03 10.68
C HIS A 317 27.79 -5.11 9.66
N THR A 318 28.06 -5.04 8.37
CA THR A 318 27.01 -5.13 7.32
C THR A 318 26.62 -6.58 7.01
N LEU A 319 27.43 -7.57 7.34
CA LEU A 319 27.03 -8.99 7.29
C LEU A 319 26.02 -9.34 8.39
N LEU A 320 26.28 -8.86 9.62
CA LEU A 320 25.41 -9.10 10.78
C LEU A 320 24.29 -8.08 10.93
N GLY A 321 24.46 -6.90 10.36
CA GLY A 321 23.58 -5.75 10.46
C GLY A 321 24.02 -4.76 11.54
N THR A 322 23.62 -3.50 11.37
CA THR A 322 23.85 -2.44 12.34
C THR A 322 22.67 -2.24 13.28
N SER A 323 21.52 -2.81 12.94
CA SER A 323 20.21 -2.64 13.60
C SER A 323 19.65 -1.21 13.56
N TYR A 324 20.25 -0.32 12.80
CA TYR A 324 19.79 1.04 12.61
C TYR A 324 19.28 1.25 11.18
N TYR A 325 18.23 2.03 11.09
CA TYR A 325 17.60 2.46 9.86
C TYR A 325 17.97 3.93 9.65
N ARG A 326 18.62 4.26 8.56
CA ARG A 326 19.21 5.59 8.34
C ARG A 326 20.02 6.07 9.57
N GLY A 327 21.27 6.13 9.48
CA GLY A 327 22.14 6.57 10.56
C GLY A 327 23.59 6.21 10.36
N THR A 328 24.37 6.42 11.38
CA THR A 328 25.80 6.11 11.40
C THR A 328 26.07 5.11 12.52
N VAL A 329 26.83 4.06 12.23
CA VAL A 329 27.31 3.07 13.21
C VAL A 329 28.76 2.77 12.90
N ASP A 330 29.64 2.98 13.87
CA ASP A 330 31.09 2.74 13.75
C ASP A 330 31.73 3.37 12.49
N GLY A 331 31.32 4.61 12.16
CA GLY A 331 31.79 5.33 10.98
C GLY A 331 31.16 4.91 9.64
N LEU A 332 30.35 3.85 9.63
CA LEU A 332 29.54 3.45 8.47
C LEU A 332 28.25 4.23 8.45
N THR A 333 27.98 4.92 7.36
CA THR A 333 26.76 5.71 7.17
C THR A 333 25.93 5.16 6.03
N THR A 334 24.60 5.10 6.19
CA THR A 334 23.67 4.89 5.10
C THR A 334 22.65 6.01 5.04
N MET A 335 22.50 6.59 3.86
CA MET A 335 21.50 7.60 3.55
C MET A 335 20.58 7.13 2.42
N SER A 336 20.58 5.82 2.13
CA SER A 336 19.77 5.27 1.06
C SER A 336 18.28 5.34 1.37
N ASP A 337 17.48 5.77 0.38
CA ASP A 337 16.03 5.68 0.44
C ASP A 337 15.52 4.28 0.07
N THR A 338 16.34 3.46 -0.58
CA THR A 338 15.98 2.13 -1.06
C THR A 338 15.69 1.16 0.09
N GLY A 339 14.54 0.53 0.10
CA GLY A 339 14.13 -0.41 1.15
C GLY A 339 15.07 -1.60 1.30
N TYR A 340 15.57 -2.14 0.18
CA TYR A 340 16.56 -3.23 0.20
C TYR A 340 17.89 -2.82 0.84
N LEU A 341 18.41 -1.62 0.54
CA LEU A 341 19.66 -1.13 1.13
C LEU A 341 19.50 -0.78 2.60
N GLN A 342 18.35 -0.21 2.99
CA GLN A 342 18.06 0.04 4.41
C GLN A 342 17.97 -1.28 5.19
N SER A 343 17.34 -2.30 4.61
CA SER A 343 17.28 -3.63 5.21
C SER A 343 18.66 -4.29 5.28
N TYR A 344 19.46 -4.17 4.21
CA TYR A 344 20.85 -4.66 4.19
C TYR A 344 21.69 -4.03 5.30
N PHE A 345 21.61 -2.72 5.47
CA PHE A 345 22.34 -2.01 6.51
C PHE A 345 21.83 -2.37 7.91
N GLY A 346 20.51 -2.35 8.12
CA GLY A 346 19.91 -2.59 9.43
C GLY A 346 19.92 -4.04 9.86
N ASN A 347 19.51 -4.96 8.99
CA ASN A 347 19.38 -6.39 9.32
C ASN A 347 20.66 -7.20 9.07
N GLY A 348 21.58 -6.67 8.27
CA GLY A 348 22.68 -7.41 7.69
C GLY A 348 22.30 -8.20 6.45
N LEU A 349 23.31 -8.55 5.65
CA LEU A 349 23.11 -9.23 4.37
C LEU A 349 22.36 -10.56 4.53
N ILE A 350 22.81 -11.38 5.48
CA ILE A 350 22.27 -12.74 5.66
C ILE A 350 20.81 -12.69 6.07
N LEU A 351 20.46 -11.89 7.08
CA LEU A 351 19.11 -11.83 7.59
C LEU A 351 18.15 -11.14 6.60
N THR A 352 18.64 -10.15 5.85
CA THR A 352 17.89 -9.50 4.78
C THR A 352 17.50 -10.49 3.70
N LEU A 353 18.44 -11.29 3.20
CA LEU A 353 18.16 -12.31 2.19
C LEU A 353 17.16 -13.35 2.70
N VAL A 354 17.35 -13.83 3.93
CA VAL A 354 16.44 -14.80 4.56
C VAL A 354 15.05 -14.21 4.74
N PHE A 355 14.95 -12.98 5.25
CA PHE A 355 13.67 -12.30 5.50
C PHE A 355 12.88 -12.09 4.21
N TYR A 356 13.49 -11.47 3.19
CA TYR A 356 12.81 -11.22 1.91
C TYR A 356 12.47 -12.54 1.18
N PHE A 357 13.37 -13.53 1.18
CA PHE A 357 13.07 -14.83 0.59
C PHE A 357 11.82 -15.46 1.19
N TYR A 358 11.73 -15.52 2.53
CA TYR A 358 10.58 -16.12 3.20
C TYR A 358 9.32 -15.27 3.04
N LEU A 359 9.42 -13.94 3.09
CA LEU A 359 8.28 -13.05 2.88
C LEU A 359 7.70 -13.22 1.48
N TYR A 360 8.55 -13.18 0.45
CA TYR A 360 8.14 -13.36 -0.93
C TYR A 360 7.59 -14.77 -1.18
N ARG A 361 8.19 -15.77 -0.59
CA ARG A 361 7.65 -17.14 -0.65
C ARG A 361 6.25 -17.23 -0.03
N LEU A 362 6.01 -16.58 1.10
CA LEU A 362 4.67 -16.55 1.72
C LEU A 362 3.65 -15.82 0.85
N MET A 363 4.03 -14.69 0.26
CA MET A 363 3.19 -13.95 -0.68
C MET A 363 2.85 -14.79 -1.91
N PHE A 364 3.86 -15.38 -2.55
CA PHE A 364 3.67 -16.23 -3.72
C PHE A 364 2.78 -17.45 -3.44
N ILE A 365 2.98 -18.13 -2.30
CA ILE A 365 2.14 -19.27 -1.91
C ILE A 365 0.68 -18.84 -1.73
N ASN A 366 0.44 -17.68 -1.10
CA ASN A 366 -0.92 -17.19 -0.91
C ASN A 366 -1.61 -16.88 -2.23
N VAL A 367 -0.92 -16.26 -3.19
CA VAL A 367 -1.47 -16.01 -4.54
C VAL A 367 -1.78 -17.32 -5.25
N ARG A 368 -0.91 -18.31 -5.15
CA ARG A 368 -1.08 -19.61 -5.81
C ARG A 368 -2.33 -20.37 -5.37
N TYR A 369 -2.78 -20.19 -4.14
CA TYR A 369 -3.98 -20.84 -3.61
C TYR A 369 -5.28 -20.17 -4.04
N ILE A 370 -5.24 -19.01 -4.70
CA ILE A 370 -6.43 -18.29 -5.14
C ILE A 370 -7.06 -19.03 -6.33
N LYS A 371 -8.31 -19.48 -6.16
CA LYS A 371 -9.04 -20.23 -7.19
C LYS A 371 -9.48 -19.37 -8.37
N ASN A 372 -9.78 -18.10 -8.14
CA ASN A 372 -10.20 -17.19 -9.21
C ASN A 372 -8.98 -16.63 -9.94
N ARG A 373 -8.86 -16.98 -11.24
CA ARG A 373 -7.71 -16.58 -12.08
C ARG A 373 -7.54 -15.06 -12.18
N VAL A 374 -8.63 -14.32 -12.30
CA VAL A 374 -8.58 -12.85 -12.40
C VAL A 374 -8.01 -12.24 -11.13
N ILE A 375 -8.54 -12.64 -9.96
CA ILE A 375 -8.02 -12.18 -8.66
C ILE A 375 -6.56 -12.61 -8.50
N CYS A 376 -6.22 -13.85 -8.89
CA CYS A 376 -4.85 -14.36 -8.82
C CYS A 376 -3.88 -13.49 -9.63
N ILE A 377 -4.23 -13.12 -10.87
CA ILE A 377 -3.39 -12.30 -11.74
C ILE A 377 -3.23 -10.89 -11.16
N LEU A 378 -4.32 -10.24 -10.73
CA LEU A 378 -4.29 -8.88 -10.19
C LEU A 378 -3.56 -8.79 -8.85
N LEU A 379 -3.72 -9.77 -7.96
CA LEU A 379 -2.93 -9.82 -6.71
C LEU A 379 -1.48 -10.23 -6.96
N GLY A 380 -1.21 -11.04 -7.98
CA GLY A 380 0.16 -11.32 -8.45
C GLY A 380 0.84 -10.05 -8.96
N PHE A 381 0.12 -9.23 -9.73
CA PHE A 381 0.61 -7.92 -10.17
C PHE A 381 0.87 -6.97 -8.98
N LEU A 382 -0.06 -6.92 -8.00
CA LEU A 382 0.15 -6.15 -6.77
C LEU A 382 1.41 -6.60 -6.03
N PHE A 383 1.62 -7.91 -5.91
CA PHE A 383 2.83 -8.46 -5.30
C PHE A 383 4.11 -7.99 -6.02
N LEU A 384 4.16 -8.14 -7.35
CA LEU A 384 5.31 -7.69 -8.14
C LEU A 384 5.54 -6.17 -8.02
N SER A 385 4.46 -5.39 -7.98
CA SER A 385 4.54 -3.94 -7.78
C SER A 385 5.14 -3.56 -6.42
N ILE A 386 4.79 -4.27 -5.35
CA ILE A 386 5.38 -4.06 -4.01
C ILE A 386 6.87 -4.43 -4.01
N VAL A 387 7.24 -5.55 -4.62
CA VAL A 387 8.65 -5.97 -4.77
C VAL A 387 9.45 -4.91 -5.53
N PHE A 388 8.89 -4.39 -6.62
CA PHE A 388 9.54 -3.35 -7.41
C PHE A 388 9.65 -2.01 -6.65
N ALA A 389 8.57 -1.61 -5.97
CA ALA A 389 8.53 -0.36 -5.20
C ALA A 389 9.53 -0.36 -4.04
N GLU A 390 9.80 -1.52 -3.42
CA GLU A 390 10.81 -1.70 -2.37
C GLU A 390 12.23 -1.32 -2.85
N GLY A 391 12.48 -1.41 -4.16
CA GLY A 391 13.71 -0.90 -4.78
C GLY A 391 13.87 0.61 -4.70
N LYS A 392 12.79 1.35 -4.44
CA LYS A 392 12.82 2.81 -4.29
C LYS A 392 12.75 3.24 -2.82
N GLU A 393 11.83 2.66 -2.05
CA GLU A 393 11.58 3.01 -0.65
C GLU A 393 11.14 1.76 0.15
N PRO A 394 11.23 1.75 1.49
CA PRO A 394 10.92 0.58 2.31
C PRO A 394 9.40 0.37 2.48
N TYR A 395 8.69 0.11 1.39
CA TYR A 395 7.22 -0.07 1.39
C TYR A 395 6.74 -1.30 2.15
N ILE A 396 7.57 -2.34 2.26
CA ILE A 396 7.20 -3.56 2.98
C ILE A 396 7.04 -3.29 4.47
N TYR A 397 7.88 -2.43 5.04
CA TYR A 397 7.76 -2.00 6.43
C TYR A 397 6.60 -1.00 6.67
N HIS A 398 6.01 -0.46 5.61
CA HIS A 398 4.75 0.26 5.70
C HIS A 398 3.61 -0.75 5.77
N TYR A 399 3.11 -0.96 6.97
CA TYR A 399 2.16 -2.01 7.36
C TYR A 399 0.89 -2.02 6.51
N GLY A 400 0.48 -0.87 5.94
CA GLY A 400 -0.68 -0.79 5.05
C GLY A 400 -0.55 -1.66 3.82
N ASN A 401 0.63 -1.72 3.21
CA ASN A 401 0.87 -2.43 1.96
C ASN A 401 0.79 -3.95 2.14
N THR A 402 1.57 -4.47 3.09
CA THR A 402 1.59 -5.91 3.38
C THR A 402 0.28 -6.40 3.99
N PHE A 403 -0.36 -5.59 4.83
CA PHE A 403 -1.69 -5.87 5.37
C PHE A 403 -2.73 -6.03 4.25
N VAL A 404 -2.85 -5.06 3.34
CA VAL A 404 -3.81 -5.10 2.24
C VAL A 404 -3.59 -6.34 1.37
N PHE A 405 -2.33 -6.64 1.05
CA PHE A 405 -1.97 -7.80 0.26
C PHE A 405 -2.39 -9.11 0.94
N PHE A 406 -1.95 -9.35 2.17
CA PHE A 406 -2.26 -10.59 2.88
C PHE A 406 -3.77 -10.74 3.13
N LEU A 407 -4.46 -9.66 3.53
CA LEU A 407 -5.89 -9.70 3.75
C LEU A 407 -6.67 -10.04 2.47
N ALA A 408 -6.30 -9.44 1.34
CA ALA A 408 -6.91 -9.74 0.05
C ALA A 408 -6.71 -11.22 -0.33
N CYS A 409 -5.50 -11.76 -0.15
CA CYS A 409 -5.23 -13.18 -0.37
C CYS A 409 -6.08 -14.09 0.53
N PHE A 410 -6.18 -13.78 1.82
CA PHE A 410 -6.96 -14.59 2.77
C PHE A 410 -8.45 -14.56 2.47
N LEU A 411 -9.00 -13.40 2.17
CA LEU A 411 -10.43 -13.26 1.84
C LEU A 411 -10.78 -13.90 0.49
N SER A 412 -9.85 -13.90 -0.46
CA SER A 412 -10.02 -14.58 -1.76
C SER A 412 -10.07 -16.10 -1.61
N ASN A 413 -9.40 -16.64 -0.60
CA ASN A 413 -9.39 -18.07 -0.29
C ASN A 413 -10.46 -18.49 0.72
N LYS A 414 -11.16 -17.53 1.33
CA LYS A 414 -12.21 -17.82 2.32
C LYS A 414 -13.36 -18.59 1.64
N PRO A 415 -13.70 -19.79 2.14
CA PRO A 415 -14.80 -20.53 1.57
C PRO A 415 -16.08 -19.68 1.66
N HIS A 416 -16.78 -19.54 0.55
CA HIS A 416 -18.12 -18.96 0.57
C HIS A 416 -18.94 -19.82 1.53
N LYS A 417 -19.29 -19.27 2.68
CA LYS A 417 -20.35 -19.87 3.49
C LYS A 417 -21.59 -19.79 2.59
N GLN A 418 -21.83 -20.87 1.84
CA GLN A 418 -23.17 -21.15 1.38
C GLN A 418 -24.02 -21.05 2.64
N LEU A 419 -24.94 -20.11 2.62
CA LEU A 419 -26.04 -20.07 3.59
C LEU A 419 -26.76 -21.40 3.42
N ILE A 420 -26.32 -22.42 4.17
CA ILE A 420 -27.15 -23.55 4.49
C ILE A 420 -28.24 -22.94 5.33
N LYS A 421 -29.38 -22.75 4.68
CA LYS A 421 -30.62 -22.50 5.35
C LYS A 421 -30.96 -23.68 6.24
#